data_9188702af01196ee66a68557ee1877ca
#
_entry.id   9188702af01196ee66a68557ee1877ca
#
_cell.length_a   1.000
_cell.length_b   1.000
_cell.length_c   1.000
_cell.angle_alpha   90.00
_cell.angle_beta   90.00
_cell.angle_gamma   90.00
#
_symmetry.space_group_name_H-M   'P 1'
#
loop_
_entity.id
_entity.type
_entity.pdbx_description
1 polymer ?
#
loop_
_entity_poly.entity_id
_entity_poly.type
_entity_poly.pdbx_seq_one_letter_code
_entity_poly.pdbx_strand_id
1 'polypeptide(L)'
;MKDVARLAGVSTSTVSHVINKDRFVSESVTDKVEAAIKALNYAPSALARSLKLNQTRTIGMLITASTNPFYSELVRGVERSCFERGYSLVLCNTEGDEQRMNRNLETLMQKRVDGLLLLCTETHQPSREIMQRYPSIPTVMMDWSPFDGESDLIQDNSLLGGDLATQHLIEKGFTRIACITGPLDKTPARLRLEGYRAAMKRAGLPVPEGYEITGDFEFGGGFEAMQTLLSHKQRPQAVFTGNDAMAGGA
;
A
#
# COMPACT_ATOMS: atom_id res chain seq x y z
N MET A 1 14.94 -28.27 -18.84
CA MET A 1 13.80 -29.15 -19.20
C MET A 1 14.13 -30.19 -20.30
N LYS A 2 14.71 -29.82 -21.43
CA LYS A 2 15.12 -30.78 -22.48
C LYS A 2 16.11 -31.84 -21.97
N ASP A 3 17.08 -31.46 -21.15
CA ASP A 3 18.08 -32.39 -20.60
C ASP A 3 17.47 -33.33 -19.54
N VAL A 4 16.53 -32.81 -18.71
CA VAL A 4 15.76 -33.68 -17.79
C VAL A 4 14.95 -34.71 -18.55
N ALA A 5 14.25 -34.31 -19.61
CA ALA A 5 13.46 -35.19 -20.44
C ALA A 5 14.33 -36.31 -21.07
N ARG A 6 15.50 -35.95 -21.59
CA ARG A 6 16.48 -36.87 -22.15
C ARG A 6 16.98 -37.87 -21.11
N LEU A 7 17.38 -37.39 -19.91
CA LEU A 7 17.89 -38.25 -18.84
C LEU A 7 16.82 -39.18 -18.27
N ALA A 8 15.58 -38.68 -18.12
CA ALA A 8 14.44 -39.48 -17.64
C ALA A 8 13.82 -40.40 -18.71
N GLY A 9 14.23 -40.29 -19.99
CA GLY A 9 13.67 -41.06 -21.10
C GLY A 9 12.20 -40.76 -21.42
N VAL A 10 11.78 -39.52 -21.23
CA VAL A 10 10.39 -39.06 -21.43
C VAL A 10 10.31 -37.79 -22.28
N SER A 11 9.10 -37.40 -22.67
CA SER A 11 8.88 -36.15 -23.39
C SER A 11 9.02 -34.91 -22.46
N THR A 12 9.35 -33.76 -23.05
CA THR A 12 9.35 -32.47 -22.29
C THR A 12 7.98 -32.11 -21.73
N SER A 13 6.90 -32.54 -22.37
CA SER A 13 5.54 -32.41 -21.87
C SER A 13 5.32 -33.21 -20.59
N THR A 14 5.83 -34.46 -20.55
CA THR A 14 5.75 -35.32 -19.37
C THR A 14 6.51 -34.69 -18.19
N VAL A 15 7.72 -34.16 -18.42
CA VAL A 15 8.47 -33.42 -17.40
C VAL A 15 7.68 -32.21 -16.90
N SER A 16 7.03 -31.48 -17.82
CA SER A 16 6.19 -30.35 -17.45
C SER A 16 5.00 -30.74 -16.56
N HIS A 17 4.35 -31.88 -16.89
CA HIS A 17 3.22 -32.38 -16.09
C HIS A 17 3.64 -32.84 -14.69
N VAL A 18 4.80 -33.50 -14.56
CA VAL A 18 5.35 -33.87 -13.25
C VAL A 18 5.67 -32.64 -12.41
N ILE A 19 6.36 -31.66 -13.00
CA ILE A 19 6.74 -30.41 -12.27
C ILE A 19 5.53 -29.60 -11.83
N ASN A 20 4.53 -29.46 -12.71
CA ASN A 20 3.37 -28.61 -12.44
C ASN A 20 2.22 -29.34 -11.73
N LYS A 21 2.25 -30.68 -11.65
CA LYS A 21 1.19 -31.52 -11.09
C LYS A 21 -0.18 -31.22 -11.71
N ASP A 22 -0.20 -30.84 -12.99
CA ASP A 22 -1.39 -30.41 -13.73
C ASP A 22 -2.09 -31.56 -14.47
N ARG A 23 -1.47 -32.72 -14.49
CA ARG A 23 -2.02 -33.94 -15.12
C ARG A 23 -1.48 -35.19 -14.43
N PHE A 24 -2.27 -36.25 -14.43
CA PHE A 24 -1.84 -37.54 -13.91
C PHE A 24 -0.64 -38.09 -14.68
N VAL A 25 0.40 -38.46 -13.96
CA VAL A 25 1.57 -39.17 -14.45
C VAL A 25 1.82 -40.34 -13.49
N SER A 26 2.14 -41.54 -14.04
CA SER A 26 2.38 -42.73 -13.22
C SER A 26 3.56 -42.52 -12.26
N GLU A 27 3.51 -43.13 -11.08
CA GLU A 27 4.56 -43.06 -10.05
C GLU A 27 5.94 -43.37 -10.60
N SER A 28 6.07 -44.44 -11.36
CA SER A 28 7.36 -44.86 -11.94
C SER A 28 7.97 -43.85 -12.92
N VAL A 29 7.14 -43.07 -13.62
CA VAL A 29 7.59 -41.99 -14.50
C VAL A 29 7.92 -40.73 -13.68
N THR A 30 7.13 -40.44 -12.66
CA THR A 30 7.38 -39.31 -11.71
C THR A 30 8.74 -39.49 -11.04
N ASP A 31 9.03 -40.66 -10.49
CA ASP A 31 10.32 -40.97 -9.84
C ASP A 31 11.53 -40.80 -10.80
N LYS A 32 11.40 -41.24 -12.06
CA LYS A 32 12.46 -41.04 -13.06
C LYS A 32 12.71 -39.54 -13.34
N VAL A 33 11.64 -38.78 -13.45
CA VAL A 33 11.75 -37.32 -13.71
C VAL A 33 12.34 -36.59 -12.49
N GLU A 34 11.91 -36.94 -11.29
CA GLU A 34 12.44 -36.33 -10.05
C GLU A 34 13.92 -36.71 -9.84
N ALA A 35 14.31 -37.95 -10.09
CA ALA A 35 15.71 -38.35 -10.06
C ALA A 35 16.56 -37.55 -11.07
N ALA A 36 16.05 -37.36 -12.30
CA ALA A 36 16.74 -36.59 -13.34
C ALA A 36 16.84 -35.09 -12.97
N ILE A 37 15.79 -34.52 -12.38
CA ILE A 37 15.78 -33.11 -11.85
C ILE A 37 16.87 -32.95 -10.79
N LYS A 38 16.95 -33.89 -9.84
CA LYS A 38 17.94 -33.89 -8.77
C LYS A 38 19.36 -34.05 -9.31
N ALA A 39 19.57 -35.01 -10.22
CA ALA A 39 20.89 -35.29 -10.82
C ALA A 39 21.44 -34.10 -11.62
N LEU A 40 20.57 -33.35 -12.30
CA LEU A 40 20.94 -32.19 -13.10
C LEU A 40 20.87 -30.86 -12.32
N ASN A 41 20.54 -30.90 -11.04
CA ASN A 41 20.26 -29.71 -10.23
C ASN A 41 19.36 -28.72 -10.98
N TYR A 42 18.32 -29.25 -11.66
CA TYR A 42 17.47 -28.46 -12.53
C TYR A 42 16.42 -27.72 -11.73
N ALA A 43 16.43 -26.38 -11.80
CA ALA A 43 15.39 -25.53 -11.28
C ALA A 43 14.48 -25.06 -12.44
N PRO A 44 13.15 -25.26 -12.34
CA PRO A 44 12.22 -24.74 -13.33
C PRO A 44 12.31 -23.21 -13.41
N SER A 45 12.44 -22.68 -14.63
CA SER A 45 12.45 -21.23 -14.81
C SER A 45 11.05 -20.64 -14.56
N ALA A 46 10.95 -19.74 -13.59
CA ALA A 46 9.72 -18.99 -13.32
C ALA A 46 9.29 -18.18 -14.55
N LEU A 47 10.25 -17.60 -15.30
CA LEU A 47 9.99 -16.86 -16.53
C LEU A 47 9.36 -17.73 -17.63
N ALA A 48 9.88 -18.96 -17.81
CA ALA A 48 9.31 -19.88 -18.81
C ALA A 48 7.88 -20.33 -18.41
N ARG A 49 7.62 -20.47 -17.10
CA ARG A 49 6.30 -20.79 -16.57
C ARG A 49 5.34 -19.61 -16.77
N SER A 50 5.76 -18.39 -16.44
CA SER A 50 4.93 -17.18 -16.58
C SER A 50 4.53 -16.91 -18.03
N LEU A 51 5.43 -17.14 -18.99
CA LEU A 51 5.12 -17.04 -20.42
C LEU A 51 4.06 -18.07 -20.86
N LYS A 52 4.12 -19.29 -20.34
CA LYS A 52 3.16 -20.35 -20.68
C LYS A 52 1.78 -20.12 -20.05
N LEU A 53 1.75 -19.67 -18.81
CA LEU A 53 0.52 -19.49 -18.02
C LEU A 53 -0.06 -18.06 -18.13
N ASN A 54 0.69 -17.14 -18.74
CA ASN A 54 0.39 -15.70 -18.75
C ASN A 54 0.14 -15.13 -17.34
N GLN A 55 0.85 -15.68 -16.34
CA GLN A 55 0.80 -15.28 -14.93
C GLN A 55 2.19 -15.33 -14.33
N THR A 56 2.57 -14.27 -13.62
CA THR A 56 3.85 -14.17 -12.92
C THR A 56 3.76 -14.56 -11.46
N ARG A 57 2.55 -14.66 -10.92
CA ARG A 57 2.24 -14.77 -9.49
C ARG A 57 2.94 -13.70 -8.67
N THR A 58 2.89 -12.47 -9.17
CA THR A 58 3.53 -11.32 -8.55
C THR A 58 2.51 -10.18 -8.48
N ILE A 59 2.38 -9.58 -7.31
CA ILE A 59 1.62 -8.34 -7.09
C ILE A 59 2.62 -7.20 -6.93
N GLY A 60 2.40 -6.11 -7.65
CA GLY A 60 3.12 -4.86 -7.47
C GLY A 60 2.42 -3.98 -6.43
N MET A 61 3.19 -3.34 -5.56
CA MET A 61 2.65 -2.43 -4.57
C MET A 61 3.50 -1.16 -4.54
N LEU A 62 2.83 0.00 -4.70
CA LEU A 62 3.43 1.31 -4.52
C LEU A 62 2.90 1.93 -3.22
N ILE A 63 3.82 2.45 -2.42
CA ILE A 63 3.52 3.22 -1.21
C ILE A 63 4.33 4.51 -1.18
N THR A 64 3.90 5.51 -0.42
CA THR A 64 4.62 6.78 -0.28
C THR A 64 5.94 6.58 0.47
N ALA A 65 5.88 5.99 1.67
CA ALA A 65 7.09 5.78 2.49
C ALA A 65 6.95 4.54 3.38
N SER A 66 7.93 3.64 3.30
CA SER A 66 7.96 2.42 4.15
C SER A 66 8.35 2.70 5.61
N THR A 67 8.87 3.89 5.90
CA THR A 67 9.24 4.32 7.26
C THR A 67 8.03 4.67 8.13
N ASN A 68 6.90 5.04 7.53
CA ASN A 68 5.68 5.34 8.26
C ASN A 68 5.04 4.03 8.75
N PRO A 69 4.76 3.88 10.07
CA PRO A 69 4.20 2.66 10.66
C PRO A 69 2.89 2.20 10.00
N PHE A 70 2.05 3.12 9.56
CA PHE A 70 0.81 2.80 8.84
C PHE A 70 1.08 1.96 7.57
N TYR A 71 2.02 2.41 6.72
CA TYR A 71 2.37 1.66 5.51
C TYR A 71 3.07 0.35 5.84
N SER A 72 3.89 0.30 6.91
CA SER A 72 4.53 -0.94 7.34
C SER A 72 3.52 -2.02 7.70
N GLU A 73 2.44 -1.66 8.41
CA GLU A 73 1.35 -2.59 8.75
C GLU A 73 0.55 -3.04 7.52
N LEU A 74 0.27 -2.13 6.58
CA LEU A 74 -0.38 -2.47 5.31
C LEU A 74 0.48 -3.45 4.50
N VAL A 75 1.77 -3.17 4.34
CA VAL A 75 2.71 -4.05 3.62
C VAL A 75 2.73 -5.44 4.25
N ARG A 76 2.79 -5.52 5.58
CA ARG A 76 2.76 -6.79 6.32
C ARG A 76 1.46 -7.59 6.05
N GLY A 77 0.31 -6.91 6.04
CA GLY A 77 -0.98 -7.53 5.75
C GLY A 77 -1.09 -8.03 4.32
N VAL A 78 -0.64 -7.22 3.37
CA VAL A 78 -0.63 -7.57 1.94
C VAL A 78 0.35 -8.73 1.66
N GLU A 79 1.56 -8.66 2.20
CA GLU A 79 2.58 -9.71 2.02
C GLU A 79 2.06 -11.06 2.53
N ARG A 80 1.50 -11.11 3.74
CA ARG A 80 0.88 -12.31 4.29
C ARG A 80 -0.21 -12.85 3.37
N SER A 81 -1.11 -12.00 2.90
CA SER A 81 -2.21 -12.38 2.01
C SER A 81 -1.71 -12.91 0.65
N CYS A 82 -0.64 -12.31 0.12
CA CYS A 82 0.03 -12.78 -1.08
C CYS A 82 0.65 -14.15 -0.86
N PHE A 83 1.42 -14.34 0.22
CA PHE A 83 2.08 -15.59 0.57
C PHE A 83 1.09 -16.75 0.70
N GLU A 84 -0.01 -16.56 1.44
CA GLU A 84 -1.06 -17.57 1.63
C GLU A 84 -1.71 -18.02 0.31
N ARG A 85 -1.67 -17.17 -0.72
CA ARG A 85 -2.23 -17.43 -2.07
C ARG A 85 -1.17 -17.81 -3.11
N GLY A 86 0.09 -17.98 -2.69
CA GLY A 86 1.20 -18.35 -3.57
C GLY A 86 1.62 -17.23 -4.52
N TYR A 87 1.44 -15.97 -4.10
CA TYR A 87 1.95 -14.77 -4.78
C TYR A 87 3.18 -14.21 -4.07
N SER A 88 4.04 -13.56 -4.83
CA SER A 88 5.12 -12.72 -4.32
C SER A 88 4.72 -11.25 -4.38
N LEU A 89 5.19 -10.44 -3.42
CA LEU A 89 4.98 -9.01 -3.41
C LEU A 89 6.25 -8.28 -3.88
N VAL A 90 6.10 -7.34 -4.80
CA VAL A 90 7.16 -6.37 -5.18
C VAL A 90 6.75 -5.00 -4.69
N LEU A 91 7.48 -4.51 -3.69
CA LEU A 91 7.24 -3.23 -3.05
C LEU A 91 8.10 -2.14 -3.68
N CYS A 92 7.50 -0.98 -3.97
CA CYS A 92 8.17 0.22 -4.43
C CYS A 92 7.76 1.42 -3.59
N ASN A 93 8.74 2.25 -3.17
CA ASN A 93 8.50 3.52 -2.49
C ASN A 93 8.53 4.67 -3.49
N THR A 94 7.61 5.61 -3.38
CA THR A 94 7.57 6.82 -4.22
C THR A 94 8.27 8.00 -3.57
N GLU A 95 8.29 8.04 -2.24
CA GLU A 95 8.79 9.17 -1.43
C GLU A 95 8.12 10.51 -1.76
N GLY A 96 6.85 10.45 -2.20
CA GLY A 96 6.11 11.65 -2.61
C GLY A 96 6.54 12.23 -3.97
N ASP A 97 7.44 11.56 -4.69
CA ASP A 97 7.98 12.03 -5.97
C ASP A 97 7.23 11.42 -7.16
N GLU A 98 6.67 12.28 -8.01
CA GLU A 98 5.88 11.88 -9.18
C GLU A 98 6.71 11.12 -10.22
N GLN A 99 7.93 11.55 -10.47
CA GLN A 99 8.79 10.90 -11.47
C GLN A 99 9.17 9.50 -11.00
N ARG A 100 9.45 9.37 -9.70
CA ARG A 100 9.76 8.09 -9.07
C ARG A 100 8.55 7.17 -9.08
N MET A 101 7.35 7.70 -8.82
CA MET A 101 6.09 6.95 -8.93
C MET A 101 5.92 6.40 -10.35
N ASN A 102 6.00 7.23 -11.38
CA ASN A 102 5.80 6.82 -12.76
C ASN A 102 6.86 5.80 -13.22
N ARG A 103 8.13 5.98 -12.84
CA ARG A 103 9.21 5.02 -13.14
C ARG A 103 8.97 3.65 -12.48
N ASN A 104 8.55 3.66 -11.21
CA ASN A 104 8.24 2.42 -10.50
C ASN A 104 7.03 1.72 -11.10
N LEU A 105 5.98 2.47 -11.43
CA LEU A 105 4.80 1.95 -12.11
C LEU A 105 5.17 1.28 -13.43
N GLU A 106 5.92 1.97 -14.29
CA GLU A 106 6.38 1.42 -15.56
C GLU A 106 7.23 0.15 -15.37
N THR A 107 8.10 0.13 -14.37
CA THR A 107 8.92 -1.05 -14.02
C THR A 107 8.05 -2.25 -13.63
N LEU A 108 7.03 -2.05 -12.81
CA LEU A 108 6.11 -3.11 -12.39
C LEU A 108 5.30 -3.64 -13.60
N MET A 109 4.82 -2.72 -14.45
CA MET A 109 4.10 -3.09 -15.68
C MET A 109 4.98 -3.93 -16.63
N GLN A 110 6.24 -3.52 -16.85
CA GLN A 110 7.20 -4.26 -17.68
C GLN A 110 7.53 -5.63 -17.09
N LYS A 111 7.52 -5.77 -15.77
CA LYS A 111 7.67 -7.07 -15.08
C LYS A 111 6.41 -7.93 -15.18
N ARG A 112 5.33 -7.43 -15.79
CA ARG A 112 4.06 -8.12 -15.96
C ARG A 112 3.49 -8.63 -14.64
N VAL A 113 3.43 -7.75 -13.63
CA VAL A 113 2.74 -8.11 -12.38
C VAL A 113 1.28 -8.46 -12.68
N ASP A 114 0.72 -9.40 -11.93
CA ASP A 114 -0.65 -9.90 -12.14
C ASP A 114 -1.71 -8.94 -11.56
N GLY A 115 -1.28 -7.97 -10.76
CA GLY A 115 -2.12 -6.92 -10.19
C GLY A 115 -1.28 -5.83 -9.53
N LEU A 116 -1.90 -4.67 -9.33
CA LEU A 116 -1.30 -3.48 -8.73
C LEU A 116 -2.09 -3.01 -7.52
N LEU A 117 -1.36 -2.62 -6.48
CA LEU A 117 -1.87 -1.90 -5.32
C LEU A 117 -1.18 -0.53 -5.28
N LEU A 118 -1.97 0.54 -5.39
CA LEU A 118 -1.49 1.93 -5.34
C LEU A 118 -1.97 2.54 -4.02
N LEU A 119 -1.11 2.51 -3.03
CA LEU A 119 -1.37 2.96 -1.66
C LEU A 119 -0.58 4.23 -1.36
N CYS A 120 -0.66 5.17 -2.26
CA CYS A 120 0.05 6.45 -2.18
C CYS A 120 -0.98 7.56 -2.05
N THR A 121 -0.77 8.45 -1.10
CA THR A 121 -1.57 9.68 -0.94
C THR A 121 -1.00 10.83 -1.77
N GLU A 122 -0.44 10.51 -2.93
CA GLU A 122 0.16 11.53 -3.80
C GLU A 122 -0.90 12.48 -4.35
N THR A 123 -0.51 13.74 -4.57
CA THR A 123 -1.37 14.76 -5.18
C THR A 123 -1.54 14.51 -6.69
N HIS A 124 -0.58 13.82 -7.27
CA HIS A 124 -0.55 13.52 -8.70
C HIS A 124 -1.09 12.12 -8.96
N GLN A 125 -1.97 12.01 -9.94
CA GLN A 125 -2.46 10.71 -10.40
C GLN A 125 -1.36 9.95 -11.13
N PRO A 126 -1.35 8.59 -11.07
CA PRO A 126 -0.48 7.79 -11.93
C PRO A 126 -0.69 8.18 -13.38
N SER A 127 0.39 8.17 -14.17
CA SER A 127 0.29 8.49 -15.59
C SER A 127 -0.76 7.60 -16.27
N ARG A 128 -1.85 8.23 -16.74
CA ARG A 128 -2.90 7.53 -17.51
C ARG A 128 -2.30 6.82 -18.72
N GLU A 129 -1.31 7.41 -19.35
CA GLU A 129 -0.64 6.82 -20.50
C GLU A 129 0.03 5.48 -20.14
N ILE A 130 0.68 5.38 -18.96
CA ILE A 130 1.29 4.13 -18.48
C ILE A 130 0.17 3.11 -18.19
N MET A 131 -0.88 3.51 -17.47
CA MET A 131 -1.99 2.61 -17.12
C MET A 131 -2.71 2.08 -18.36
N GLN A 132 -2.98 2.95 -19.36
CA GLN A 132 -3.67 2.57 -20.61
C GLN A 132 -2.87 1.63 -21.50
N ARG A 133 -1.53 1.61 -21.39
CA ARG A 133 -0.71 0.61 -22.10
C ARG A 133 -0.91 -0.83 -21.58
N TYR A 134 -1.43 -0.98 -20.37
CA TYR A 134 -1.57 -2.27 -19.70
C TYR A 134 -2.96 -2.48 -19.09
N PRO A 135 -4.04 -2.35 -19.89
CA PRO A 135 -5.42 -2.31 -19.39
C PRO A 135 -5.88 -3.65 -18.77
N SER A 136 -5.13 -4.72 -18.99
CA SER A 136 -5.45 -6.04 -18.42
C SER A 136 -4.93 -6.26 -16.99
N ILE A 137 -4.15 -5.32 -16.42
CA ILE A 137 -3.63 -5.43 -15.07
C ILE A 137 -4.63 -4.81 -14.10
N PRO A 138 -5.33 -5.61 -13.28
CA PRO A 138 -6.26 -5.08 -12.28
C PRO A 138 -5.52 -4.22 -11.28
N THR A 139 -6.11 -3.08 -10.95
CA THR A 139 -5.52 -2.10 -10.04
C THR A 139 -6.49 -1.77 -8.91
N VAL A 140 -6.00 -1.74 -7.69
CA VAL A 140 -6.69 -1.25 -6.51
C VAL A 140 -5.95 -0.03 -5.99
N MET A 141 -6.68 1.06 -5.78
CA MET A 141 -6.18 2.30 -5.19
C MET A 141 -6.68 2.45 -3.76
N MET A 142 -5.90 3.12 -2.91
CA MET A 142 -6.31 3.48 -1.56
C MET A 142 -6.12 4.98 -1.33
N ASP A 143 -7.15 5.62 -0.75
CA ASP A 143 -7.18 7.03 -0.38
C ASP A 143 -6.84 8.02 -1.52
N TRP A 144 -7.04 7.59 -2.77
CA TRP A 144 -6.75 8.40 -3.95
C TRP A 144 -7.91 9.35 -4.27
N SER A 145 -7.60 10.63 -4.51
CA SER A 145 -8.61 11.63 -4.91
C SER A 145 -7.98 12.73 -5.78
N PRO A 146 -8.65 13.18 -6.84
CA PRO A 146 -9.93 12.68 -7.33
C PRO A 146 -9.80 11.29 -7.96
N PHE A 147 -10.82 10.44 -7.80
CA PHE A 147 -10.87 9.11 -8.37
C PHE A 147 -11.66 9.13 -9.69
N ASP A 148 -11.13 8.51 -10.76
CA ASP A 148 -11.71 8.52 -12.10
C ASP A 148 -12.65 7.35 -12.41
N GLY A 149 -12.76 6.39 -11.50
CA GLY A 149 -13.67 5.25 -11.61
C GLY A 149 -13.16 4.06 -12.46
N GLU A 150 -11.92 4.11 -12.96
CA GLU A 150 -11.35 3.03 -13.78
C GLU A 150 -10.73 1.88 -12.97
N SER A 151 -10.53 2.08 -11.65
CA SER A 151 -9.92 1.11 -10.74
C SER A 151 -10.82 0.86 -9.55
N ASP A 152 -10.59 -0.22 -8.80
CA ASP A 152 -11.21 -0.39 -7.49
C ASP A 152 -10.59 0.58 -6.47
N LEU A 153 -11.43 1.16 -5.59
CA LEU A 153 -11.00 2.13 -4.59
C LEU A 153 -11.30 1.62 -3.18
N ILE A 154 -10.30 1.68 -2.31
CA ILE A 154 -10.44 1.51 -0.87
C ILE A 154 -10.27 2.88 -0.22
N GLN A 155 -11.27 3.31 0.57
CA GLN A 155 -11.20 4.56 1.32
C GLN A 155 -11.56 4.30 2.78
N ASP A 156 -10.85 4.98 3.69
CA ASP A 156 -11.26 5.10 5.07
C ASP A 156 -12.34 6.19 5.22
N ASN A 157 -12.98 6.23 6.38
CA ASN A 157 -13.88 7.33 6.74
C ASN A 157 -13.12 8.36 7.59
N SER A 158 -12.15 9.02 6.96
CA SER A 158 -11.29 10.04 7.60
C SER A 158 -12.09 11.16 8.27
N LEU A 159 -13.22 11.57 7.68
CA LEU A 159 -14.10 12.60 8.27
C LEU A 159 -14.68 12.09 9.60
N LEU A 160 -15.25 10.90 9.61
CA LEU A 160 -15.79 10.28 10.82
C LEU A 160 -14.68 10.06 11.86
N GLY A 161 -13.48 9.63 11.42
CA GLY A 161 -12.33 9.43 12.30
C GLY A 161 -11.94 10.70 13.05
N GLY A 162 -11.83 11.84 12.33
CA GLY A 162 -11.55 13.14 12.94
C GLY A 162 -12.66 13.61 13.89
N ASP A 163 -13.93 13.39 13.50
CA ASP A 163 -15.10 13.72 14.34
C ASP A 163 -15.09 12.91 15.65
N LEU A 164 -14.95 11.58 15.57
CA LEU A 164 -14.96 10.69 16.73
C LEU A 164 -13.81 10.96 17.70
N ALA A 165 -12.60 11.15 17.18
CA ALA A 165 -11.44 11.44 18.01
C ALA A 165 -11.59 12.77 18.76
N THR A 166 -12.09 13.79 18.07
CA THR A 166 -12.34 15.09 18.69
C THR A 166 -13.50 15.03 19.70
N GLN A 167 -14.57 14.33 19.35
CA GLN A 167 -15.69 14.13 20.26
C GLN A 167 -15.26 13.42 21.54
N HIS A 168 -14.39 12.41 21.45
CA HIS A 168 -13.82 11.74 22.61
C HIS A 168 -13.11 12.72 23.56
N LEU A 169 -12.32 13.65 23.02
CA LEU A 169 -11.65 14.66 23.82
C LEU A 169 -12.65 15.60 24.51
N ILE A 170 -13.72 15.98 23.80
CA ILE A 170 -14.82 16.81 24.35
C ILE A 170 -15.53 16.06 25.49
N GLU A 171 -15.85 14.80 25.32
CA GLU A 171 -16.48 13.95 26.35
C GLU A 171 -15.60 13.77 27.60
N LYS A 172 -14.27 13.86 27.45
CA LYS A 172 -13.32 13.93 28.58
C LYS A 172 -13.28 15.28 29.29
N GLY A 173 -14.06 16.25 28.83
CA GLY A 173 -14.19 17.56 29.44
C GLY A 173 -13.20 18.61 28.93
N PHE A 174 -12.42 18.30 27.89
CA PHE A 174 -11.55 19.30 27.28
C PHE A 174 -12.36 20.28 26.42
N THR A 175 -12.09 21.57 26.59
CA THR A 175 -12.77 22.64 25.85
C THR A 175 -11.85 23.42 24.93
N ARG A 176 -10.53 23.36 25.15
CA ARG A 176 -9.51 23.97 24.31
C ARG A 176 -8.72 22.85 23.64
N ILE A 177 -9.18 22.42 22.50
CA ILE A 177 -8.63 21.31 21.73
C ILE A 177 -7.99 21.89 20.48
N ALA A 178 -6.72 21.58 20.22
CA ALA A 178 -6.03 21.93 18.98
C ALA A 178 -6.01 20.73 18.01
N CYS A 179 -5.70 21.00 16.75
CA CYS A 179 -5.56 20.01 15.70
C CYS A 179 -4.23 20.18 14.98
N ILE A 180 -3.42 19.11 14.93
CA ILE A 180 -2.25 19.01 14.04
C ILE A 180 -2.66 18.16 12.85
N THR A 181 -2.82 18.78 11.68
CA THR A 181 -3.26 18.10 10.47
C THR A 181 -2.05 17.52 9.71
N GLY A 182 -2.27 16.63 8.76
CA GLY A 182 -1.31 16.38 7.69
C GLY A 182 -1.40 17.47 6.60
N PRO A 183 -0.61 17.33 5.51
CA PRO A 183 -0.67 18.24 4.36
C PRO A 183 -2.07 18.31 3.79
N LEU A 184 -2.63 19.53 3.67
CA LEU A 184 -4.05 19.76 3.31
C LEU A 184 -4.36 19.50 1.82
N ASP A 185 -3.37 19.33 1.00
CA ASP A 185 -3.50 18.82 -0.36
C ASP A 185 -3.87 17.32 -0.41
N LYS A 186 -3.68 16.60 0.72
CA LYS A 186 -4.05 15.20 0.89
C LYS A 186 -5.48 15.06 1.42
N THR A 187 -6.30 14.30 0.72
CA THR A 187 -7.72 14.11 1.07
C THR A 187 -7.94 13.60 2.48
N PRO A 188 -7.23 12.58 3.00
CA PRO A 188 -7.40 12.13 4.38
C PRO A 188 -7.11 13.23 5.41
N ALA A 189 -6.09 14.06 5.20
CA ALA A 189 -5.77 15.18 6.10
C ALA A 189 -6.89 16.20 6.16
N ARG A 190 -7.40 16.62 4.99
CA ARG A 190 -8.49 17.57 4.88
C ARG A 190 -9.76 17.05 5.55
N LEU A 191 -10.14 15.79 5.28
CA LEU A 191 -11.34 15.20 5.86
C LEU A 191 -11.24 15.04 7.39
N ARG A 192 -10.07 14.69 7.93
CA ARG A 192 -9.84 14.62 9.38
C ARG A 192 -9.98 16.00 10.04
N LEU A 193 -9.46 17.05 9.40
CA LEU A 193 -9.65 18.43 9.87
C LEU A 193 -11.12 18.85 9.81
N GLU A 194 -11.85 18.51 8.76
CA GLU A 194 -13.28 18.79 8.64
C GLU A 194 -14.07 18.07 9.75
N GLY A 195 -13.73 16.83 10.08
CA GLY A 195 -14.31 16.09 11.20
C GLY A 195 -14.05 16.77 12.54
N TYR A 196 -12.81 17.19 12.80
CA TYR A 196 -12.47 17.97 13.99
C TYR A 196 -13.32 19.24 14.10
N ARG A 197 -13.39 20.03 13.03
CA ARG A 197 -14.19 21.25 12.99
C ARG A 197 -15.67 20.98 13.22
N ALA A 198 -16.21 19.91 12.66
CA ALA A 198 -17.60 19.52 12.83
C ALA A 198 -17.92 19.18 14.30
N ALA A 199 -17.06 18.40 14.97
CA ALA A 199 -17.22 18.07 16.39
C ALA A 199 -17.13 19.30 17.28
N MET A 200 -16.15 20.18 17.09
CA MET A 200 -16.01 21.44 17.84
C MET A 200 -17.25 22.33 17.68
N LYS A 201 -17.71 22.51 16.44
CA LYS A 201 -18.91 23.28 16.13
C LYS A 201 -20.17 22.71 16.79
N ARG A 202 -20.35 21.40 16.72
CA ARG A 202 -21.49 20.68 17.33
C ARG A 202 -21.54 20.88 18.86
N ALA A 203 -20.36 20.91 19.48
CA ALA A 203 -20.23 21.15 20.92
C ALA A 203 -20.31 22.63 21.32
N GLY A 204 -20.42 23.56 20.37
CA GLY A 204 -20.41 25.01 20.64
C GLY A 204 -19.07 25.54 21.16
N LEU A 205 -17.96 24.81 20.90
CA LEU A 205 -16.63 25.19 21.34
C LEU A 205 -15.91 26.00 20.25
N PRO A 206 -15.26 27.12 20.60
CA PRO A 206 -14.49 27.89 19.63
C PRO A 206 -13.17 27.19 19.29
N VAL A 207 -12.74 27.41 18.06
CA VAL A 207 -11.37 27.06 17.64
C VAL A 207 -10.57 28.36 17.58
N PRO A 208 -9.68 28.62 18.58
CA PRO A 208 -8.86 29.84 18.57
C PRO A 208 -7.92 29.88 17.35
N GLU A 209 -7.58 31.08 16.91
CA GLU A 209 -6.57 31.28 15.89
C GLU A 209 -5.24 30.62 16.30
N GLY A 210 -4.61 29.88 15.37
CA GLY A 210 -3.37 29.16 15.63
C GLY A 210 -3.53 27.78 16.29
N TYR A 211 -4.77 27.30 16.51
CA TYR A 211 -5.00 25.94 17.03
C TYR A 211 -5.07 24.87 15.93
N GLU A 212 -5.15 25.26 14.69
CA GLU A 212 -5.05 24.36 13.55
C GLU A 212 -3.68 24.54 12.90
N ILE A 213 -2.82 23.55 13.02
CA ILE A 213 -1.45 23.58 12.49
C ILE A 213 -1.30 22.45 11.47
N THR A 214 -0.73 22.79 10.32
CA THR A 214 -0.41 21.80 9.29
C THR A 214 0.94 21.16 9.57
N GLY A 215 0.95 19.85 9.75
CA GLY A 215 2.14 19.01 9.79
C GLY A 215 2.37 18.28 8.44
N ASP A 216 3.21 17.27 8.46
CA ASP A 216 3.72 16.57 7.29
C ASP A 216 3.46 15.06 7.28
N PHE A 217 2.71 14.54 8.27
CA PHE A 217 2.51 13.12 8.58
C PHE A 217 3.71 12.42 9.19
N GLU A 218 4.80 13.13 9.46
CA GLU A 218 6.03 12.59 10.02
C GLU A 218 6.22 13.03 11.49
N PHE A 219 7.09 12.34 12.22
CA PHE A 219 7.40 12.62 13.62
C PHE A 219 7.90 14.07 13.83
N GLY A 220 8.77 14.55 12.94
CA GLY A 220 9.36 15.89 13.01
C GLY A 220 8.31 16.99 12.90
N GLY A 221 7.39 16.87 11.95
CA GLY A 221 6.30 17.84 11.79
C GLY A 221 5.34 17.86 12.98
N GLY A 222 5.08 16.71 13.62
CA GLY A 222 4.34 16.63 14.88
C GLY A 222 5.02 17.42 16.01
N PHE A 223 6.32 17.23 16.17
CA PHE A 223 7.13 17.90 17.18
C PHE A 223 7.13 19.44 16.98
N GLU A 224 7.40 19.92 15.78
CA GLU A 224 7.43 21.36 15.46
C GLU A 224 6.04 22.01 15.66
N ALA A 225 4.99 21.32 15.23
CA ALA A 225 3.61 21.77 15.43
C ALA A 225 3.27 21.88 16.91
N MET A 226 3.67 20.90 17.73
CA MET A 226 3.42 20.92 19.18
C MET A 226 4.21 22.02 19.87
N GLN A 227 5.46 22.27 19.51
CA GLN A 227 6.23 23.42 20.02
C GLN A 227 5.50 24.74 19.74
N THR A 228 4.94 24.90 18.55
CA THR A 228 4.16 26.08 18.18
C THR A 228 2.92 26.21 19.07
N LEU A 229 2.17 25.14 19.29
CA LEU A 229 1.00 25.12 20.18
C LEU A 229 1.36 25.46 21.63
N LEU A 230 2.48 24.96 22.13
CA LEU A 230 2.97 25.24 23.48
C LEU A 230 3.43 26.68 23.68
N SER A 231 3.79 27.40 22.60
CA SER A 231 4.17 28.82 22.64
C SER A 231 2.97 29.77 22.74
N HIS A 232 1.75 29.28 22.49
CA HIS A 232 0.55 30.08 22.59
C HIS A 232 0.32 30.60 24.00
N LYS A 233 -0.15 31.86 24.12
CA LYS A 233 -0.51 32.46 25.42
C LYS A 233 -1.59 31.62 26.13
N GLN A 234 -2.55 31.13 25.40
CA GLN A 234 -3.57 30.20 25.86
C GLN A 234 -3.28 28.84 25.25
N ARG A 235 -2.60 27.98 26.00
CA ARG A 235 -2.25 26.65 25.54
C ARG A 235 -3.47 25.75 25.38
N PRO A 236 -3.52 24.84 24.38
CA PRO A 236 -4.54 23.81 24.32
C PRO A 236 -4.46 22.88 25.54
N GLN A 237 -5.58 22.27 25.89
CA GLN A 237 -5.69 21.25 26.93
C GLN A 237 -5.50 19.84 26.37
N ALA A 238 -5.85 19.69 25.08
CA ALA A 238 -5.72 18.45 24.33
C ALA A 238 -5.41 18.76 22.87
N VAL A 239 -4.83 17.79 22.16
CA VAL A 239 -4.48 17.91 20.76
C VAL A 239 -4.98 16.67 20.03
N PHE A 240 -5.70 16.87 18.95
CA PHE A 240 -5.98 15.85 17.95
C PHE A 240 -4.89 15.90 16.87
N THR A 241 -4.24 14.80 16.58
CA THR A 241 -3.23 14.69 15.52
C THR A 241 -3.74 13.86 14.35
N GLY A 242 -3.41 14.27 13.15
CA GLY A 242 -3.90 13.64 11.92
C GLY A 242 -3.39 12.20 11.68
N ASN A 243 -2.31 11.78 12.38
CA ASN A 243 -1.83 10.39 12.38
C ASN A 243 -0.98 10.11 13.62
N ASP A 244 -0.61 8.81 13.83
CA ASP A 244 0.16 8.35 14.98
C ASP A 244 1.62 8.80 14.94
N ALA A 245 2.22 8.97 13.75
CA ALA A 245 3.60 9.44 13.65
C ALA A 245 3.76 10.86 14.20
N MET A 246 2.85 11.77 13.82
CA MET A 246 2.82 13.13 14.38
C MET A 246 2.43 13.12 15.87
N ALA A 247 1.56 12.19 16.31
CA ALA A 247 1.23 12.04 17.72
C ALA A 247 2.45 11.62 18.56
N GLY A 248 3.29 10.75 18.01
CA GLY A 248 4.55 10.36 18.64
C GLY A 248 5.60 11.48 18.70
N GLY A 249 5.50 12.47 17.79
CA GLY A 249 6.35 13.66 17.78
C GLY A 249 5.86 14.77 18.73
N ALA A 250 4.55 14.87 18.92
CA ALA A 250 3.91 15.89 19.74
C ALA A 250 3.98 15.56 21.24
#